data_214628c167943d4a2f32721c047b714c
#
_entry.id   214628c167943d4a2f32721c047b714c
#
_cell.length_a   1.000
_cell.length_b   1.000
_cell.length_c   1.000
_cell.angle_alpha   90.00
_cell.angle_beta   90.00
_cell.angle_gamma   90.00
#
_symmetry.space_group_name_H-M   'P 1'
#
loop_
_entity.id
_entity.type
_entity.pdbx_description
1 polymer ?
#
loop_
_entity_poly.entity_id
_entity_poly.type
_entity_poly.pdbx_seq_one_letter_code
_entity_poly.pdbx_strand_id
1 'polypeptide(L)'
;MEEIKPKKINLEENNNIQIYVLSDMHIGDANADLPTLKKIIEHIKNTSNMYVILLGDILNTALKTSKSDIYSETLNVMEAQKLALELLLPIKDKILAMTPGNHENRVWKEVGIDLSLWLAEKLEVQDRYRNNNIALTIQFGSDVNGNPFRLNIFGQHGAYGSGRRLGAAMNA
;
A
#
# COMPACT_ATOMS: atom_id res chain seq x y z
N MET A 1 -17.14 -7.83 -3.69
CA MET A 1 -15.97 -6.91 -3.45
C MET A 1 -16.56 -5.63 -2.96
N GLU A 2 -16.14 -5.16 -1.78
CA GLU A 2 -16.61 -3.91 -1.23
C GLU A 2 -15.79 -2.76 -1.83
N GLU A 3 -16.46 -1.86 -2.54
CA GLU A 3 -15.81 -0.71 -3.18
C GLU A 3 -15.38 0.32 -2.13
N ILE A 4 -14.21 0.93 -2.33
CA ILE A 4 -13.79 2.10 -1.55
C ILE A 4 -14.63 3.29 -2.01
N LYS A 5 -15.19 4.05 -1.07
CA LYS A 5 -15.99 5.24 -1.41
C LYS A 5 -15.21 6.17 -2.36
N PRO A 6 -15.85 6.66 -3.44
CA PRO A 6 -15.19 7.54 -4.40
C PRO A 6 -14.53 8.74 -3.72
N LYS A 7 -13.25 8.97 -4.00
CA LYS A 7 -12.52 10.14 -3.52
C LYS A 7 -12.64 11.28 -4.53
N LYS A 8 -13.17 12.41 -4.10
CA LYS A 8 -13.13 13.66 -4.88
C LYS A 8 -11.82 14.38 -4.60
N ILE A 9 -11.11 14.74 -5.66
CA ILE A 9 -9.87 15.50 -5.60
C ILE A 9 -10.08 16.81 -6.33
N ASN A 10 -9.93 17.93 -5.63
CA ASN A 10 -9.97 19.25 -6.24
C ASN A 10 -8.63 19.55 -6.89
N LEU A 11 -8.64 19.87 -8.18
CA LEU A 11 -7.45 20.31 -8.92
C LEU A 11 -7.38 21.83 -8.84
N GLU A 12 -6.69 22.38 -7.83
CA GLU A 12 -6.68 23.82 -7.63
C GLU A 12 -5.59 24.56 -8.44
N GLU A 13 -4.46 23.94 -8.76
CA GLU A 13 -3.34 24.65 -9.42
C GLU A 13 -2.69 23.87 -10.57
N ASN A 14 -2.73 22.55 -10.55
CA ASN A 14 -2.16 21.72 -11.60
C ASN A 14 -3.24 20.78 -12.14
N ASN A 15 -3.58 20.88 -13.40
CA ASN A 15 -4.58 20.03 -14.08
C ASN A 15 -4.19 18.54 -14.12
N ASN A 16 -3.37 18.07 -13.20
CA ASN A 16 -2.94 16.67 -13.07
C ASN A 16 -2.96 16.18 -11.64
N ILE A 17 -3.12 14.89 -11.49
CA ILE A 17 -2.88 14.17 -10.24
C ILE A 17 -1.76 13.15 -10.48
N GLN A 18 -0.96 12.92 -9.46
CA GLN A 18 0.09 11.91 -9.47
C GLN A 18 -0.26 10.85 -8.43
N ILE A 19 -0.17 9.58 -8.83
CA ILE A 19 -0.45 8.46 -7.93
C ILE A 19 0.79 7.58 -7.87
N TYR A 20 1.41 7.53 -6.71
CA TYR A 20 2.44 6.55 -6.42
C TYR A 20 1.80 5.24 -5.98
N VAL A 21 2.31 4.14 -6.51
CA VAL A 21 1.98 2.80 -6.02
C VAL A 21 3.20 2.30 -5.27
N LEU A 22 3.05 2.13 -3.96
CA LEU A 22 4.10 1.58 -3.09
C LEU A 22 3.73 0.16 -2.70
N SER A 23 4.65 -0.75 -2.93
CA SER A 23 4.58 -2.17 -2.61
C SER A 23 5.96 -2.68 -2.22
N ASP A 24 6.04 -3.83 -1.60
CA ASP A 24 7.30 -4.55 -1.35
C ASP A 24 8.35 -3.71 -0.61
N MET A 25 7.92 -2.94 0.40
CA MET A 25 8.81 -2.13 1.22
C MET A 25 9.64 -2.98 2.20
N HIS A 26 9.11 -4.13 2.60
CA HIS A 26 9.75 -5.11 3.46
C HIS A 26 10.45 -4.51 4.69
N ILE A 27 9.77 -3.56 5.36
CA ILE A 27 10.31 -2.92 6.58
C ILE A 27 10.58 -3.99 7.63
N GLY A 28 11.82 -4.07 8.10
CA GLY A 28 12.33 -5.11 8.99
C GLY A 28 13.39 -6.00 8.35
N ASP A 29 13.41 -6.13 7.02
CA ASP A 29 14.47 -6.84 6.30
C ASP A 29 15.78 -6.04 6.31
N ALA A 30 16.91 -6.75 6.42
CA ALA A 30 18.24 -6.14 6.38
C ALA A 30 18.55 -5.42 5.05
N ASN A 31 17.89 -5.84 3.96
CA ASN A 31 18.08 -5.28 2.62
C ASN A 31 17.02 -4.22 2.27
N ALA A 32 16.10 -3.88 3.18
CA ALA A 32 15.11 -2.83 2.93
C ALA A 32 15.78 -1.48 2.71
N ASP A 33 15.54 -0.83 1.57
CA ASP A 33 16.10 0.49 1.26
C ASP A 33 15.31 1.61 1.95
N LEU A 34 15.42 1.67 3.28
CA LEU A 34 14.77 2.70 4.10
C LEU A 34 15.20 4.13 3.73
N PRO A 35 16.47 4.42 3.35
CA PRO A 35 16.85 5.75 2.90
C PRO A 35 16.08 6.22 1.66
N THR A 36 15.91 5.36 0.66
CA THR A 36 15.12 5.67 -0.54
C THR A 36 13.64 5.80 -0.22
N LEU A 37 13.09 4.90 0.61
CA LEU A 37 11.70 4.98 1.06
C LEU A 37 11.41 6.33 1.76
N LYS A 38 12.27 6.78 2.66
CA LYS A 38 12.14 8.08 3.33
C LYS A 38 12.11 9.24 2.34
N LYS A 39 12.97 9.22 1.31
CA LYS A 39 12.97 10.25 0.26
C LYS A 39 11.66 10.26 -0.54
N ILE A 40 11.14 9.08 -0.88
CA ILE A 40 9.85 8.95 -1.59
C ILE A 40 8.71 9.52 -0.74
N ILE A 41 8.65 9.16 0.55
CA ILE A 41 7.63 9.65 1.46
C ILE A 41 7.71 11.18 1.62
N GLU A 42 8.89 11.73 1.78
CA GLU A 42 9.08 13.18 1.88
C GLU A 42 8.67 13.89 0.57
N HIS A 43 8.96 13.29 -0.58
CA HIS A 43 8.50 13.80 -1.87
C HIS A 43 6.97 13.78 -1.99
N ILE A 44 6.31 12.67 -1.61
CA ILE A 44 4.85 12.57 -1.59
C ILE A 44 4.26 13.62 -0.64
N LYS A 45 4.84 13.79 0.55
CA LYS A 45 4.38 14.75 1.55
C LYS A 45 4.39 16.18 1.00
N ASN A 46 5.47 16.57 0.33
CA ASN A 46 5.71 17.94 -0.12
C ASN A 46 5.07 18.29 -1.47
N THR A 47 4.48 17.32 -2.18
CA THR A 47 3.85 17.53 -3.49
C THR A 47 2.32 17.50 -3.32
N SER A 48 1.64 18.63 -3.50
CA SER A 48 0.20 18.81 -3.17
C SER A 48 -0.72 17.85 -3.92
N ASN A 49 -0.48 17.65 -5.22
CA ASN A 49 -1.31 16.83 -6.12
C ASN A 49 -0.87 15.35 -6.19
N MET A 50 -0.04 14.90 -5.25
CA MET A 50 0.48 13.53 -5.20
C MET A 50 -0.23 12.72 -4.13
N TYR A 51 -0.63 11.51 -4.49
CA TYR A 51 -1.34 10.54 -3.66
C TYR A 51 -0.63 9.19 -3.70
N VAL A 52 -1.00 8.28 -2.80
CA VAL A 52 -0.37 6.96 -2.71
C VAL A 52 -1.40 5.85 -2.57
N ILE A 53 -1.12 4.72 -3.19
CA ILE A 53 -1.79 3.44 -2.99
C ILE A 53 -0.76 2.47 -2.41
N LEU A 54 -1.10 1.80 -1.31
CA LEU A 54 -0.26 0.82 -0.64
C LEU A 54 -0.71 -0.58 -1.02
N LEU A 55 0.11 -1.30 -1.80
CA LEU A 55 -0.21 -2.64 -2.33
C LEU A 55 0.56 -3.76 -1.62
N GLY A 56 0.57 -3.75 -0.29
CA GLY A 56 1.08 -4.85 0.52
C GLY A 56 2.60 -5.01 0.58
N ASP A 57 3.02 -6.03 1.32
CA ASP A 57 4.40 -6.30 1.68
C ASP A 57 5.12 -5.06 2.23
N ILE A 58 4.39 -4.31 3.08
CA ILE A 58 4.91 -3.15 3.82
C ILE A 58 5.94 -3.65 4.85
N LEU A 59 5.61 -4.76 5.52
CA LEU A 59 6.43 -5.39 6.55
C LEU A 59 7.06 -6.67 6.01
N ASN A 60 8.28 -7.00 6.45
CA ASN A 60 8.89 -8.26 6.04
C ASN A 60 8.26 -9.47 6.76
N THR A 61 8.06 -9.42 8.06
CA THR A 61 7.36 -10.44 8.87
C THR A 61 7.84 -11.86 8.63
N ALA A 62 9.15 -12.12 8.71
CA ALA A 62 9.67 -13.47 8.62
C ALA A 62 9.19 -14.32 9.82
N LEU A 63 8.67 -15.50 9.53
CA LEU A 63 8.22 -16.48 10.52
C LEU A 63 9.07 -17.75 10.40
N LYS A 64 9.15 -18.57 11.46
CA LYS A 64 9.86 -19.85 11.44
C LYS A 64 9.36 -20.80 10.34
N THR A 65 8.09 -20.66 9.96
CA THR A 65 7.41 -21.45 8.92
C THR A 65 7.55 -20.85 7.52
N SER A 66 8.10 -19.64 7.41
CA SER A 66 8.27 -18.97 6.12
C SER A 66 9.58 -19.34 5.45
N LYS A 67 9.67 -19.07 4.14
CA LYS A 67 10.94 -19.22 3.39
C LYS A 67 11.95 -18.11 3.72
N SER A 68 11.49 -16.99 4.28
CA SER A 68 12.34 -15.88 4.69
C SER A 68 13.10 -16.27 5.96
N ASP A 69 14.38 -15.92 6.02
CA ASP A 69 15.20 -16.21 7.18
C ASP A 69 14.84 -15.23 8.32
N ILE A 70 14.31 -15.78 9.41
CA ILE A 70 13.97 -15.00 10.60
C ILE A 70 15.20 -14.35 11.26
N TYR A 71 16.39 -14.92 11.03
CA TYR A 71 17.63 -14.38 11.58
C TYR A 71 18.21 -13.23 10.76
N SER A 72 17.69 -12.97 9.56
CA SER A 72 18.02 -11.80 8.75
C SER A 72 17.17 -10.56 9.07
N GLU A 73 16.14 -10.71 9.91
CA GLU A 73 15.34 -9.58 10.37
C GLU A 73 16.16 -8.63 11.25
N THR A 74 16.13 -7.35 10.94
CA THR A 74 16.77 -6.29 11.74
C THR A 74 15.84 -5.70 12.79
N LEU A 75 14.53 -5.87 12.60
CA LEU A 75 13.47 -5.42 13.50
C LEU A 75 12.49 -6.56 13.75
N ASN A 76 12.02 -6.72 14.99
CA ASN A 76 10.88 -7.59 15.23
C ASN A 76 9.59 -6.99 14.65
N VAL A 77 8.54 -7.79 14.53
CA VAL A 77 7.26 -7.39 13.91
C VAL A 77 6.68 -6.11 14.51
N MET A 78 6.75 -5.95 15.83
CA MET A 78 6.22 -4.77 16.51
C MET A 78 7.06 -3.51 16.22
N GLU A 79 8.37 -3.64 16.16
CA GLU A 79 9.28 -2.54 15.82
C GLU A 79 9.10 -2.13 14.35
N ALA A 80 9.01 -3.09 13.44
CA ALA A 80 8.73 -2.86 12.03
C ALA A 80 7.37 -2.14 11.83
N GLN A 81 6.34 -2.56 12.58
CA GLN A 81 5.03 -1.91 12.56
C GLN A 81 5.07 -0.46 13.05
N LYS A 82 5.80 -0.18 14.14
CA LYS A 82 5.99 1.18 14.63
C LYS A 82 6.71 2.05 13.62
N LEU A 83 7.79 1.52 13.02
CA LEU A 83 8.53 2.25 11.99
C LEU A 83 7.68 2.53 10.76
N ALA A 84 6.88 1.55 10.31
CA ALA A 84 5.94 1.74 9.21
C ALA A 84 4.91 2.85 9.52
N LEU A 85 4.37 2.86 10.74
CA LEU A 85 3.46 3.90 11.21
C LEU A 85 4.14 5.28 11.19
N GLU A 86 5.34 5.40 11.74
CA GLU A 86 6.11 6.66 11.76
C GLU A 86 6.37 7.20 10.35
N LEU A 87 6.71 6.32 9.41
CA LEU A 87 7.00 6.70 8.02
C LEU A 87 5.73 7.13 7.28
N LEU A 88 4.61 6.45 7.46
CA LEU A 88 3.39 6.68 6.69
C LEU A 88 2.49 7.76 7.31
N LEU A 89 2.60 8.03 8.61
CA LEU A 89 1.77 9.02 9.30
C LEU A 89 1.80 10.42 8.66
N PRO A 90 2.96 10.95 8.20
CA PRO A 90 3.03 12.27 7.57
C PRO A 90 2.26 12.38 6.24
N ILE A 91 1.91 11.24 5.63
CA ILE A 91 1.21 11.17 4.32
C ILE A 91 -0.16 10.50 4.43
N LYS A 92 -0.68 10.27 5.64
CA LYS A 92 -1.93 9.52 5.85
C LYS A 92 -3.11 10.04 5.03
N ASP A 93 -3.26 11.36 4.90
CA ASP A 93 -4.34 12.00 4.16
C ASP A 93 -4.25 11.79 2.64
N LYS A 94 -3.04 11.44 2.17
CA LYS A 94 -2.75 11.15 0.76
C LYS A 94 -2.89 9.67 0.40
N ILE A 95 -3.06 8.78 1.38
CA ILE A 95 -3.32 7.36 1.14
C ILE A 95 -4.74 7.23 0.57
N LEU A 96 -4.85 6.68 -0.63
CA LEU A 96 -6.12 6.47 -1.33
C LEU A 96 -6.70 5.09 -1.07
N ALA A 97 -5.84 4.09 -0.96
CA ALA A 97 -6.22 2.71 -0.71
C ALA A 97 -5.04 1.91 -0.14
N MET A 98 -5.35 0.84 0.57
CA MET A 98 -4.38 -0.04 1.20
C MET A 98 -4.87 -1.49 1.19
N THR A 99 -3.97 -2.44 0.92
CA THR A 99 -4.23 -3.89 0.99
C THR A 99 -3.00 -4.62 1.57
N PRO A 100 -3.16 -5.77 2.23
CA PRO A 100 -2.03 -6.57 2.68
C PRO A 100 -1.34 -7.26 1.52
N GLY A 101 -0.08 -7.60 1.72
CA GLY A 101 0.66 -8.50 0.87
C GLY A 101 0.73 -9.93 1.42
N ASN A 102 1.54 -10.75 0.79
CA ASN A 102 1.71 -12.13 1.24
C ASN A 102 2.53 -12.21 2.55
N HIS A 103 3.35 -11.22 2.86
CA HIS A 103 4.11 -11.16 4.11
C HIS A 103 3.20 -10.90 5.31
N GLU A 104 2.30 -9.93 5.27
CA GLU A 104 1.32 -9.70 6.33
C GLU A 104 0.32 -10.87 6.43
N ASN A 105 -0.09 -11.43 5.30
CA ASN A 105 -1.02 -12.56 5.25
C ASN A 105 -0.47 -13.85 5.88
N ARG A 106 0.85 -14.01 6.01
CA ARG A 106 1.43 -15.14 6.79
C ARG A 106 1.03 -15.03 8.26
N VAL A 107 1.18 -13.85 8.84
CA VAL A 107 0.85 -13.62 10.24
C VAL A 107 -0.65 -13.84 10.48
N TRP A 108 -1.49 -13.36 9.57
CA TRP A 108 -2.92 -13.66 9.63
C TRP A 108 -3.21 -15.17 9.65
N LYS A 109 -2.58 -15.94 8.77
CA LYS A 109 -2.76 -17.40 8.68
C LYS A 109 -2.26 -18.16 9.90
N GLU A 110 -1.17 -17.72 10.52
CA GLU A 110 -0.55 -18.40 11.66
C GLU A 110 -1.23 -18.06 12.99
N VAL A 111 -1.63 -16.79 13.19
CA VAL A 111 -2.07 -16.30 14.49
C VAL A 111 -3.35 -15.46 14.46
N GLY A 112 -3.95 -15.24 13.29
CA GLY A 112 -5.20 -14.48 13.15
C GLY A 112 -5.07 -12.98 13.37
N ILE A 113 -3.86 -12.41 13.28
CA ILE A 113 -3.61 -10.97 13.44
C ILE A 113 -3.42 -10.31 12.09
N ASP A 114 -4.28 -9.34 11.77
CA ASP A 114 -4.16 -8.51 10.56
C ASP A 114 -3.31 -7.28 10.84
N LEU A 115 -2.02 -7.37 10.47
CA LEU A 115 -1.06 -6.29 10.69
C LEU A 115 -1.35 -5.07 9.82
N SER A 116 -1.89 -5.28 8.61
CA SER A 116 -2.23 -4.19 7.69
C SER A 116 -3.48 -3.45 8.14
N LEU A 117 -4.49 -4.15 8.66
CA LEU A 117 -5.67 -3.53 9.27
C LEU A 117 -5.26 -2.69 10.49
N TRP A 118 -4.43 -3.25 11.37
CA TRP A 118 -3.92 -2.52 12.53
C TRP A 118 -3.21 -1.21 12.10
N LEU A 119 -2.37 -1.26 11.05
CA LEU A 119 -1.68 -0.08 10.53
C LEU A 119 -2.69 0.92 9.94
N ALA A 120 -3.69 0.45 9.18
CA ALA A 120 -4.75 1.28 8.63
C ALA A 120 -5.57 2.00 9.72
N GLU A 121 -5.88 1.31 10.83
CA GLU A 121 -6.55 1.90 11.99
C GLU A 121 -5.70 2.98 12.67
N LYS A 122 -4.40 2.72 12.87
CA LYS A 122 -3.48 3.70 13.45
C LYS A 122 -3.23 4.92 12.57
N LEU A 123 -3.31 4.76 11.27
CA LEU A 123 -3.26 5.85 10.29
C LEU A 123 -4.62 6.54 10.11
N GLU A 124 -5.69 6.05 10.72
CA GLU A 124 -7.07 6.55 10.56
C GLU A 124 -7.58 6.45 9.11
N VAL A 125 -7.18 5.39 8.40
CA VAL A 125 -7.55 5.12 6.99
C VAL A 125 -8.21 3.75 6.79
N GLN A 126 -8.79 3.17 7.84
CA GLN A 126 -9.43 1.85 7.80
C GLN A 126 -10.57 1.75 6.79
N ASP A 127 -11.23 2.86 6.47
CA ASP A 127 -12.25 2.93 5.42
C ASP A 127 -11.67 2.70 4.01
N ARG A 128 -10.35 2.89 3.85
CA ARG A 128 -9.57 2.72 2.60
C ARG A 128 -8.84 1.37 2.55
N TYR A 129 -8.92 0.57 3.62
CA TYR A 129 -8.31 -0.76 3.68
C TYR A 129 -9.23 -1.81 3.06
N ARG A 130 -8.64 -2.76 2.32
CA ARG A 130 -9.29 -3.99 1.83
C ARG A 130 -8.33 -5.16 2.00
N ASN A 131 -8.85 -6.25 2.52
CA ASN A 131 -8.04 -7.45 2.87
C ASN A 131 -7.58 -8.29 1.67
N ASN A 132 -7.91 -7.88 0.45
CA ASN A 132 -7.54 -8.61 -0.77
C ASN A 132 -7.28 -7.62 -1.92
N ASN A 133 -8.31 -7.31 -2.69
CA ASN A 133 -8.22 -6.44 -3.86
C ASN A 133 -8.83 -5.08 -3.54
N ILE A 134 -8.30 -4.03 -4.14
CA ILE A 134 -8.88 -2.70 -4.09
C ILE A 134 -9.62 -2.39 -5.38
N ALA A 135 -10.80 -1.77 -5.25
CA ALA A 135 -11.51 -1.12 -6.33
C ALA A 135 -11.75 0.33 -5.88
N LEU A 136 -11.16 1.28 -6.57
CA LEU A 136 -11.15 2.69 -6.22
C LEU A 136 -11.57 3.53 -7.41
N THR A 137 -12.53 4.44 -7.20
CA THR A 137 -12.88 5.49 -8.17
C THR A 137 -12.38 6.84 -7.66
N ILE A 138 -11.59 7.52 -8.47
CA ILE A 138 -11.14 8.89 -8.23
C ILE A 138 -11.94 9.80 -9.15
N GLN A 139 -12.52 10.87 -8.60
CA GLN A 139 -13.18 11.93 -9.34
C GLN A 139 -12.33 13.20 -9.25
N PHE A 140 -12.01 13.79 -10.39
CA PHE A 140 -11.19 15.00 -10.44
C PHE A 140 -11.60 15.89 -11.62
N GLY A 141 -11.42 17.22 -11.43
CA GLY A 141 -11.77 18.19 -12.48
C GLY A 141 -13.19 18.03 -13.00
N SER A 142 -13.48 18.62 -14.16
CA SER A 142 -14.76 18.45 -14.86
C SER A 142 -14.61 18.72 -16.36
N ASP A 143 -15.50 18.13 -17.15
CA ASP A 143 -15.66 18.43 -18.57
C ASP A 143 -16.36 19.78 -18.79
N VAL A 144 -16.57 20.15 -20.04
CA VAL A 144 -17.26 21.41 -20.43
C VAL A 144 -18.72 21.50 -19.97
N ASN A 145 -19.33 20.35 -19.60
CA ASN A 145 -20.69 20.25 -19.11
C ASN A 145 -20.75 20.16 -17.57
N GLY A 146 -19.61 20.27 -16.87
CA GLY A 146 -19.51 20.19 -15.42
C GLY A 146 -19.48 18.74 -14.86
N ASN A 147 -19.39 17.71 -15.71
CA ASN A 147 -19.30 16.33 -15.24
C ASN A 147 -17.87 16.03 -14.79
N PRO A 148 -17.66 15.41 -13.61
CA PRO A 148 -16.34 15.08 -13.13
C PRO A 148 -15.69 13.98 -14.01
N PHE A 149 -14.40 14.12 -14.29
CA PHE A 149 -13.61 13.01 -14.81
C PHE A 149 -13.53 11.91 -13.76
N ARG A 150 -13.53 10.66 -14.22
CA ARG A 150 -13.46 9.49 -13.35
C ARG A 150 -12.31 8.58 -13.78
N LEU A 151 -11.48 8.21 -12.81
CA LEU A 151 -10.44 7.20 -12.97
C LEU A 151 -10.80 6.02 -12.07
N ASN A 152 -11.01 4.86 -12.68
CA ASN A 152 -11.24 3.61 -11.96
C ASN A 152 -9.93 2.86 -11.87
N ILE A 153 -9.52 2.52 -10.65
CA ILE A 153 -8.28 1.79 -10.36
C ILE A 153 -8.66 0.47 -9.70
N PHE A 154 -8.17 -0.61 -10.28
CA PHE A 154 -8.17 -1.92 -9.64
C PHE A 154 -6.74 -2.27 -9.26
N GLY A 155 -6.52 -2.67 -8.02
CA GLY A 155 -5.21 -3.03 -7.49
C GLY A 155 -5.26 -4.33 -6.70
N GLN A 156 -4.20 -5.11 -6.84
CA GLN A 156 -3.99 -6.35 -6.12
C GLN A 156 -2.49 -6.52 -5.88
N HIS A 157 -2.13 -6.98 -4.68
CA HIS A 157 -0.77 -7.45 -4.44
C HIS A 157 -0.53 -8.74 -5.23
N GLY A 158 0.64 -8.86 -5.90
CA GLY A 158 0.99 -10.03 -6.67
C GLY A 158 1.08 -11.28 -5.80
N ALA A 159 0.11 -12.19 -5.94
CA ALA A 159 0.02 -13.40 -5.12
C ALA A 159 0.71 -14.61 -5.75
N TYR A 160 1.17 -14.49 -6.97
CA TYR A 160 1.68 -15.63 -7.73
C TYR A 160 3.18 -15.54 -7.87
N GLY A 161 3.87 -16.47 -7.23
CA GLY A 161 5.27 -16.73 -7.52
C GLY A 161 5.45 -16.96 -9.02
N SER A 162 6.53 -16.43 -9.59
CA SER A 162 6.88 -16.66 -10.99
C SER A 162 6.90 -18.17 -11.27
N GLY A 163 5.90 -18.65 -12.00
CA GLY A 163 6.00 -19.98 -12.57
C GLY A 163 7.28 -20.05 -13.41
N ARG A 164 7.92 -21.21 -13.48
CA ARG A 164 9.13 -21.42 -14.28
C ARG A 164 8.91 -21.19 -15.79
N ARG A 165 7.72 -20.80 -16.22
CA ARG A 165 7.35 -20.51 -17.60
C ARG A 165 7.14 -19.02 -17.80
N LEU A 166 7.76 -18.47 -18.83
CA LEU A 166 7.49 -17.11 -19.31
C LEU A 166 5.97 -16.92 -19.50
N GLY A 167 5.40 -15.89 -18.88
CA GLY A 167 3.97 -15.58 -18.98
C GLY A 167 3.05 -16.32 -18.01
N ALA A 168 3.57 -17.17 -17.10
CA ALA A 168 2.72 -17.91 -16.14
C ALA A 168 1.91 -16.99 -15.22
N ALA A 169 2.44 -15.80 -14.90
CA ALA A 169 1.74 -14.81 -14.08
C ALA A 169 0.60 -14.08 -14.82
N MET A 170 0.56 -14.13 -16.15
CA MET A 170 -0.49 -13.49 -16.96
C MET A 170 -1.68 -14.41 -17.28
N ASN A 171 -1.55 -15.70 -16.98
CA ASN A 171 -2.56 -16.73 -17.30
C ASN A 171 -3.18 -17.37 -16.04
N ALA A 172 -3.01 -16.77 -14.86
CA ALA A 172 -3.54 -17.27 -13.59
C ALA A 172 -4.83 -16.55 -13.19
#